data_9cefd2a7921d594fbd1a50ccd55ec6ba
#
_entry.id   9cefd2a7921d594fbd1a50ccd55ec6ba
#
_cell.length_a   1.000
_cell.length_b   1.000
_cell.length_c   1.000
_cell.angle_alpha   90.00
_cell.angle_beta   90.00
_cell.angle_gamma   90.00
#
_symmetry.space_group_name_H-M   'P 1'
#
loop_
_entity.id
_entity.type
_entity.pdbx_description
1 polymer ?
#
loop_
_entity_poly.entity_id
_entity_poly.type
_entity_poly.pdbx_seq_one_letter_code
_entity_poly.pdbx_strand_id
1 'polypeptide(L)'
;MLFKRKSFCKIFMVLFICPLVLQAQDDLLSEIDSVPKNQKVESAFKSLKIVNLESTKLAAKGDFYFIVAHRFGFVENGFDDFFGLDNANTQLKFLYGVNEWLTVHIARSGFQETYDAAVKYRLFAQGENNFPVTIVGFNSIAVNTELKEEDYPKLEFENRLSFATQILISRKFSEKLSLELAPTIFHENTLRDILDENNMVISPNPQENTQYAIGIGGRYKLTKRWSFNVDYVAHLNRASESIYKNPLSIGFDLETGGHVFQMHFTNATAMHETGYLGQTVGDWGKGEFAFGFNLVRVF
;
A
#
# COMPACT_ATOMS: atom_id res chain seq x y z
N MET A 1 -28.23 39.12 22.72
CA MET A 1 -28.58 37.96 23.55
C MET A 1 -27.65 36.81 23.11
N LEU A 2 -26.57 36.59 23.88
CA LEU A 2 -25.47 35.69 23.53
C LEU A 2 -25.82 34.26 24.00
N PHE A 3 -25.94 33.32 23.08
CA PHE A 3 -25.96 31.87 23.43
C PHE A 3 -24.56 31.29 23.27
N LYS A 4 -23.98 30.91 24.41
CA LYS A 4 -22.70 30.21 24.51
C LYS A 4 -22.82 28.78 23.93
N ARG A 5 -22.13 28.50 22.82
CA ARG A 5 -21.78 27.15 22.39
C ARG A 5 -20.55 26.68 23.18
N LYS A 6 -20.74 25.89 24.19
CA LYS A 6 -19.66 25.11 24.84
C LYS A 6 -20.15 23.70 25.21
N SER A 7 -19.30 22.71 24.98
CA SER A 7 -19.32 21.35 25.52
C SER A 7 -20.28 20.33 24.91
N PHE A 8 -19.96 19.84 23.69
CA PHE A 8 -20.44 18.52 23.27
C PHE A 8 -19.31 17.60 22.73
N CYS A 9 -18.08 18.07 22.68
CA CYS A 9 -16.95 17.34 22.08
C CYS A 9 -16.09 16.55 23.07
N LYS A 10 -16.47 16.43 24.34
CA LYS A 10 -15.65 15.77 25.37
C LYS A 10 -16.15 14.41 25.86
N ILE A 11 -17.27 13.91 25.38
CA ILE A 11 -17.88 12.66 25.91
C ILE A 11 -17.61 11.44 25.03
N PHE A 12 -17.19 11.61 23.78
CA PHE A 12 -16.96 10.47 22.87
C PHE A 12 -15.56 9.84 22.93
N MET A 13 -14.62 10.42 23.68
CA MET A 13 -13.22 9.97 23.73
C MET A 13 -12.85 9.08 24.92
N VAL A 14 -13.79 8.73 25.78
CA VAL A 14 -13.49 7.98 27.04
C VAL A 14 -13.91 6.50 27.00
N LEU A 15 -14.57 6.03 25.95
CA LEU A 15 -15.17 4.67 25.95
C LEU A 15 -14.34 3.61 25.22
N PHE A 16 -13.08 3.88 24.84
CA PHE A 16 -12.22 2.89 24.14
C PHE A 16 -10.89 2.59 24.84
N ILE A 17 -10.74 2.92 26.13
CA ILE A 17 -9.61 2.44 26.93
C ILE A 17 -10.09 1.27 27.79
N CYS A 18 -10.24 0.12 27.18
CA CYS A 18 -10.37 -1.14 27.88
C CYS A 18 -8.96 -1.66 28.23
N PRO A 19 -8.66 -2.10 29.48
CA PRO A 19 -7.33 -2.55 29.89
C PRO A 19 -7.08 -3.99 29.36
N LEU A 20 -6.65 -4.10 28.11
CA LEU A 20 -6.21 -5.37 27.50
C LEU A 20 -4.66 -5.49 27.44
N VAL A 21 -3.93 -4.66 28.17
CA VAL A 21 -2.48 -4.45 27.91
C VAL A 21 -1.57 -5.39 28.71
N LEU A 22 -2.05 -6.12 29.73
CA LEU A 22 -1.16 -6.89 30.61
C LEU A 22 -1.07 -8.40 30.32
N GLN A 23 -2.02 -9.00 29.63
CA GLN A 23 -1.90 -10.42 29.24
C GLN A 23 -1.22 -10.63 27.88
N ALA A 24 -1.17 -9.61 27.03
CA ALA A 24 -0.62 -9.72 25.68
C ALA A 24 0.92 -9.83 25.62
N GLN A 25 1.63 -9.38 26.63
CA GLN A 25 3.09 -9.41 26.62
C GLN A 25 3.68 -10.78 26.97
N ASP A 26 3.11 -11.46 27.95
CA ASP A 26 3.58 -12.81 28.33
C ASP A 26 3.22 -13.86 27.28
N ASP A 27 2.06 -13.71 26.63
CA ASP A 27 1.61 -14.57 25.53
C ASP A 27 2.44 -14.37 24.26
N LEU A 28 2.85 -13.14 23.98
CA LEU A 28 3.73 -12.79 22.84
C LEU A 28 5.15 -13.37 23.00
N LEU A 29 5.71 -13.32 24.19
CA LEU A 29 7.04 -13.87 24.50
C LEU A 29 7.05 -15.40 24.45
N SER A 30 6.01 -16.06 24.96
CA SER A 30 5.89 -17.52 24.90
C SER A 30 5.64 -18.04 23.48
N GLU A 31 5.00 -17.25 22.61
CA GLU A 31 4.74 -17.59 21.21
C GLU A 31 5.96 -17.38 20.30
N ILE A 32 6.87 -16.44 20.65
CA ILE A 32 8.17 -16.26 19.96
C ILE A 32 9.05 -17.51 20.14
N ASP A 33 9.00 -18.15 21.29
CA ASP A 33 9.77 -19.38 21.57
C ASP A 33 9.20 -20.62 20.87
N SER A 34 7.95 -20.59 20.40
CA SER A 34 7.25 -21.73 19.80
C SER A 34 7.37 -21.83 18.26
N VAL A 35 7.95 -20.83 17.58
CA VAL A 35 8.18 -20.92 16.12
C VAL A 35 9.28 -21.96 15.87
N PRO A 36 8.98 -23.11 15.23
CA PRO A 36 9.99 -24.13 14.95
C PRO A 36 11.10 -23.54 14.08
N LYS A 37 12.32 -23.56 14.58
CA LYS A 37 13.49 -22.92 13.95
C LYS A 37 13.81 -23.41 12.52
N ASN A 38 13.23 -24.54 12.09
CA ASN A 38 13.59 -25.24 10.86
C ASN A 38 12.42 -25.53 9.92
N GLN A 39 11.24 -24.89 10.11
CA GLN A 39 10.14 -25.03 9.15
C GLN A 39 10.11 -23.85 8.21
N LYS A 40 10.05 -24.13 6.90
CA LYS A 40 9.83 -23.12 5.85
C LYS A 40 8.53 -22.36 6.12
N VAL A 41 8.62 -21.06 6.23
CA VAL A 41 7.45 -20.19 6.35
C VAL A 41 6.90 -19.94 4.94
N GLU A 42 5.73 -20.48 4.65
CA GLU A 42 5.09 -20.29 3.33
C GLU A 42 4.77 -18.82 3.05
N SER A 43 4.23 -18.11 4.04
CA SER A 43 3.94 -16.68 3.93
C SER A 43 3.89 -15.99 5.30
N ALA A 44 4.52 -14.82 5.38
CA ALA A 44 4.42 -13.94 6.54
C ALA A 44 3.09 -13.13 6.54
N PHE A 45 2.50 -12.92 5.36
CA PHE A 45 1.30 -12.11 5.16
C PHE A 45 0.15 -12.92 4.56
N LYS A 46 -1.09 -12.46 4.74
CA LYS A 46 -2.30 -13.09 4.19
C LYS A 46 -2.57 -12.68 2.75
N SER A 47 -2.31 -11.42 2.44
CA SER A 47 -2.54 -10.84 1.13
C SER A 47 -1.23 -10.57 0.38
N LEU A 48 -1.33 -10.38 -0.92
CA LEU A 48 -0.22 -10.04 -1.83
C LEU A 48 0.30 -8.61 -1.60
N LYS A 49 -0.52 -7.73 -1.01
CA LYS A 49 -0.13 -6.41 -0.48
C LYS A 49 -0.42 -6.35 1.02
N ILE A 50 0.34 -5.52 1.77
CA ILE A 50 0.05 -5.22 3.18
C ILE A 50 -1.18 -4.32 3.23
N VAL A 51 -1.11 -3.13 2.68
CA VAL A 51 -2.22 -2.27 2.25
C VAL A 51 -1.89 -1.69 0.87
N ASN A 52 -0.96 -0.73 0.77
CA ASN A 52 -0.39 -0.25 -0.47
C ASN A 52 0.95 -0.94 -0.81
N LEU A 53 1.77 -1.19 0.22
CA LEU A 53 3.06 -1.84 0.07
C LEU A 53 2.89 -3.30 -0.38
N GLU A 54 3.68 -3.74 -1.38
CA GLU A 54 3.74 -5.14 -1.77
C GLU A 54 4.24 -5.99 -0.59
N SER A 55 3.72 -7.20 -0.42
CA SER A 55 4.19 -8.14 0.61
C SER A 55 5.06 -9.23 0.02
N THR A 56 5.81 -9.95 0.86
CA THR A 56 6.59 -11.11 0.42
C THR A 56 5.75 -12.33 0.04
N LYS A 57 4.41 -12.26 0.09
CA LYS A 57 3.53 -13.33 -0.40
C LYS A 57 3.58 -13.41 -1.93
N LEU A 58 3.74 -14.62 -2.45
CA LEU A 58 3.57 -14.97 -3.87
C LEU A 58 2.26 -15.70 -4.08
N ALA A 59 1.74 -15.69 -5.31
CA ALA A 59 0.70 -16.61 -5.73
C ALA A 59 1.28 -18.03 -5.79
N ALA A 60 0.52 -19.05 -5.40
CA ALA A 60 0.97 -20.42 -5.54
C ALA A 60 1.00 -20.81 -7.04
N LYS A 61 1.80 -21.83 -7.36
CA LYS A 61 1.91 -22.29 -8.75
C LYS A 61 0.56 -22.71 -9.33
N GLY A 62 0.20 -22.08 -10.44
CA GLY A 62 -1.06 -22.32 -11.14
C GLY A 62 -2.24 -21.50 -10.64
N ASP A 63 -2.14 -20.85 -9.47
CA ASP A 63 -3.20 -19.99 -8.96
C ASP A 63 -3.33 -18.73 -9.82
N PHE A 64 -4.57 -18.40 -10.14
CA PHE A 64 -4.94 -17.15 -10.77
C PHE A 64 -5.68 -16.26 -9.77
N TYR A 65 -5.21 -15.03 -9.61
CA TYR A 65 -5.82 -14.04 -8.71
C TYR A 65 -6.46 -12.93 -9.52
N PHE A 66 -7.67 -12.60 -9.16
CA PHE A 66 -8.34 -11.38 -9.59
C PHE A 66 -8.51 -10.44 -8.40
N ILE A 67 -8.05 -9.20 -8.54
CA ILE A 67 -8.13 -8.20 -7.49
C ILE A 67 -8.89 -6.99 -8.03
N VAL A 68 -9.90 -6.57 -7.28
CA VAL A 68 -10.59 -5.29 -7.44
C VAL A 68 -10.20 -4.42 -6.27
N ALA A 69 -9.50 -3.33 -6.53
CA ALA A 69 -9.10 -2.37 -5.52
C ALA A 69 -9.78 -1.02 -5.75
N HIS A 70 -10.27 -0.41 -4.67
CA HIS A 70 -10.85 0.92 -4.68
C HIS A 70 -10.15 1.83 -3.68
N ARG A 71 -9.96 3.09 -4.07
CA ARG A 71 -9.61 4.21 -3.20
C ARG A 71 -10.63 5.30 -3.45
N PHE A 72 -11.35 5.68 -2.40
CA PHE A 72 -12.33 6.76 -2.46
C PHE A 72 -11.65 8.13 -2.37
N GLY A 73 -12.42 9.21 -2.36
CA GLY A 73 -11.93 10.54 -2.05
C GLY A 73 -11.54 10.68 -0.58
N PHE A 74 -10.98 11.82 -0.20
CA PHE A 74 -10.61 12.10 1.19
C PHE A 74 -11.84 12.38 2.05
N VAL A 75 -11.78 12.01 3.33
CA VAL A 75 -12.92 12.16 4.26
C VAL A 75 -13.09 13.57 4.79
N GLU A 76 -12.18 14.49 4.48
CA GLU A 76 -12.11 15.85 5.05
C GLU A 76 -13.35 16.70 4.81
N ASN A 77 -14.02 16.54 3.65
CA ASN A 77 -15.22 17.29 3.29
C ASN A 77 -16.48 16.79 4.02
N GLY A 78 -16.40 15.71 4.78
CA GLY A 78 -17.50 15.20 5.60
C GLY A 78 -18.73 14.82 4.77
N PHE A 79 -19.86 15.44 5.08
CA PHE A 79 -21.14 15.14 4.41
C PHE A 79 -21.28 15.76 3.02
N ASP A 80 -20.44 16.71 2.64
CA ASP A 80 -20.56 17.45 1.37
C ASP A 80 -20.25 16.52 0.15
N ASP A 81 -19.36 15.54 0.34
CA ASP A 81 -19.04 14.49 -0.66
C ASP A 81 -19.22 13.06 -0.10
N PHE A 82 -20.09 12.95 0.91
CA PHE A 82 -20.35 11.71 1.62
C PHE A 82 -19.06 11.04 2.12
N PHE A 83 -18.18 11.82 2.77
CA PHE A 83 -16.88 11.38 3.30
C PHE A 83 -15.95 10.81 2.20
N GLY A 84 -15.98 11.44 1.02
CA GLY A 84 -15.19 11.04 -0.15
C GLY A 84 -15.77 9.88 -0.95
N LEU A 85 -16.89 9.27 -0.53
CA LEU A 85 -17.45 8.08 -1.20
C LEU A 85 -18.04 8.37 -2.58
N ASP A 86 -18.31 9.65 -2.90
CA ASP A 86 -18.79 10.06 -4.23
C ASP A 86 -17.71 9.95 -5.32
N ASN A 87 -16.44 9.87 -4.93
CA ASN A 87 -15.30 9.75 -5.84
C ASN A 87 -14.57 8.43 -5.62
N ALA A 88 -14.26 7.71 -6.68
CA ALA A 88 -13.55 6.44 -6.57
C ALA A 88 -12.50 6.24 -7.66
N ASN A 89 -11.29 5.91 -7.25
CA ASN A 89 -10.26 5.33 -8.09
C ASN A 89 -10.35 3.81 -8.03
N THR A 90 -10.45 3.15 -9.19
CA THR A 90 -10.53 1.69 -9.28
C THR A 90 -9.28 1.14 -9.95
N GLN A 91 -8.75 0.03 -9.42
CA GLN A 91 -7.74 -0.79 -10.10
C GLN A 91 -8.29 -2.21 -10.26
N LEU A 92 -8.16 -2.74 -11.48
CA LEU A 92 -8.34 -4.15 -11.77
C LEU A 92 -6.98 -4.78 -12.00
N LYS A 93 -6.68 -5.85 -11.25
CA LYS A 93 -5.37 -6.52 -11.30
C LYS A 93 -5.55 -8.01 -11.47
N PHE A 94 -4.80 -8.59 -12.38
CA PHE A 94 -4.71 -10.02 -12.65
C PHE A 94 -3.31 -10.51 -12.30
N LEU A 95 -3.22 -11.53 -11.45
CA LEU A 95 -1.94 -12.14 -11.08
C LEU A 95 -1.98 -13.63 -11.38
N TYR A 96 -0.82 -14.16 -11.73
CA TYR A 96 -0.64 -15.58 -11.99
C TYR A 96 0.62 -16.12 -11.32
N GLY A 97 0.49 -17.22 -10.59
CA GLY A 97 1.60 -17.97 -10.03
C GLY A 97 2.23 -18.87 -11.09
N VAL A 98 3.33 -18.42 -11.69
CA VAL A 98 4.05 -19.19 -12.73
C VAL A 98 4.66 -20.46 -12.13
N ASN A 99 5.27 -20.30 -10.95
CA ASN A 99 5.81 -21.41 -10.16
C ASN A 99 5.95 -20.98 -8.68
N GLU A 100 6.55 -21.84 -7.84
CA GLU A 100 6.67 -21.62 -6.39
C GLU A 100 7.47 -20.35 -5.99
N TRP A 101 8.25 -19.81 -6.92
CA TRP A 101 9.12 -18.66 -6.66
C TRP A 101 8.84 -17.45 -7.55
N LEU A 102 7.91 -17.54 -8.53
CA LEU A 102 7.65 -16.49 -9.51
C LEU A 102 6.14 -16.22 -9.66
N THR A 103 5.75 -14.98 -9.44
CA THR A 103 4.42 -14.43 -9.72
C THR A 103 4.55 -13.29 -10.70
N VAL A 104 3.64 -13.19 -11.65
CA VAL A 104 3.50 -12.07 -12.59
C VAL A 104 2.16 -11.41 -12.43
N HIS A 105 2.08 -10.11 -12.73
CA HIS A 105 0.78 -9.44 -12.79
C HIS A 105 0.71 -8.39 -13.89
N ILE A 106 -0.54 -8.11 -14.29
CA ILE A 106 -0.92 -6.96 -15.10
C ILE A 106 -2.09 -6.25 -14.40
N ALA A 107 -2.15 -4.93 -14.50
CA ALA A 107 -3.25 -4.17 -13.93
C ALA A 107 -3.61 -2.94 -14.76
N ARG A 108 -4.82 -2.42 -14.52
CA ARG A 108 -5.33 -1.13 -15.04
C ARG A 108 -5.90 -0.33 -13.87
N SER A 109 -5.37 0.85 -13.68
CA SER A 109 -5.82 1.80 -12.66
C SER A 109 -6.53 3.01 -13.28
N GLY A 110 -7.55 3.55 -12.61
CA GLY A 110 -8.18 4.83 -12.96
C GLY A 110 -7.24 6.01 -12.75
N PHE A 111 -6.37 5.94 -11.73
CA PHE A 111 -5.39 7.00 -11.46
C PHE A 111 -4.43 7.14 -12.64
N GLN A 112 -4.43 8.34 -13.25
CA GLN A 112 -3.65 8.66 -14.46
C GLN A 112 -3.85 7.68 -15.62
N GLU A 113 -5.00 7.00 -15.65
CA GLU A 113 -5.30 5.97 -16.64
C GLU A 113 -4.19 4.96 -16.85
N THR A 114 -3.52 4.55 -15.76
CA THR A 114 -2.28 3.78 -15.78
C THR A 114 -2.50 2.31 -16.04
N TYR A 115 -1.73 1.73 -16.96
CA TYR A 115 -1.52 0.28 -17.09
C TYR A 115 -0.20 -0.09 -16.45
N ASP A 116 -0.18 -1.16 -15.65
CA ASP A 116 1.06 -1.64 -15.05
C ASP A 116 1.23 -3.15 -15.20
N ALA A 117 2.48 -3.58 -15.25
CA ALA A 117 2.89 -4.97 -15.21
C ALA A 117 4.04 -5.15 -14.24
N ALA A 118 4.09 -6.30 -13.56
CA ALA A 118 5.20 -6.59 -12.67
C ALA A 118 5.53 -8.07 -12.56
N VAL A 119 6.73 -8.29 -12.06
CA VAL A 119 7.24 -9.61 -11.67
C VAL A 119 7.64 -9.57 -10.19
N LYS A 120 7.27 -10.60 -9.45
CA LYS A 120 7.62 -10.82 -8.05
C LYS A 120 8.26 -12.18 -7.93
N TYR A 121 9.48 -12.24 -7.37
CA TYR A 121 10.25 -13.49 -7.32
C TYR A 121 10.93 -13.67 -5.97
N ARG A 122 10.82 -14.89 -5.42
CA ARG A 122 11.40 -15.26 -4.14
C ARG A 122 12.87 -15.64 -4.32
N LEU A 123 13.72 -14.96 -3.57
CA LEU A 123 15.16 -15.23 -3.51
C LEU A 123 15.48 -16.18 -2.35
N PHE A 124 14.90 -15.92 -1.16
CA PHE A 124 15.10 -16.72 0.05
C PHE A 124 13.80 -16.84 0.83
N ALA A 125 13.59 -17.97 1.49
CA ALA A 125 12.44 -18.19 2.38
C ALA A 125 12.90 -18.36 3.84
N GLN A 126 12.19 -17.73 4.76
CA GLN A 126 12.42 -17.89 6.19
C GLN A 126 12.27 -19.37 6.58
N GLY A 127 13.21 -19.88 7.38
CA GLY A 127 13.25 -21.28 7.85
C GLY A 127 13.88 -22.25 6.85
N GLU A 128 13.93 -21.95 5.57
CA GLU A 128 14.64 -22.76 4.59
C GLU A 128 16.17 -22.64 4.81
N ASN A 129 16.83 -23.78 5.02
CA ASN A 129 18.26 -23.82 5.37
C ASN A 129 18.63 -22.91 6.56
N ASN A 130 17.73 -22.74 7.53
CA ASN A 130 17.87 -21.84 8.68
C ASN A 130 17.95 -20.35 8.31
N PHE A 131 17.52 -19.94 7.13
CA PHE A 131 17.54 -18.54 6.73
C PHE A 131 16.55 -17.72 7.57
N PRO A 132 16.96 -16.58 8.14
CA PRO A 132 16.17 -15.92 9.21
C PRO A 132 15.00 -15.08 8.71
N VAL A 133 14.94 -14.77 7.40
CA VAL A 133 13.94 -13.88 6.79
C VAL A 133 13.48 -14.44 5.44
N THR A 134 12.38 -13.92 4.91
CA THR A 134 12.00 -14.12 3.50
C THR A 134 12.44 -12.90 2.71
N ILE A 135 13.11 -13.10 1.57
CA ILE A 135 13.53 -12.05 0.65
C ILE A 135 12.87 -12.28 -0.71
N VAL A 136 12.20 -11.26 -1.20
CA VAL A 136 11.50 -11.26 -2.49
C VAL A 136 11.90 -10.02 -3.28
N GLY A 137 12.29 -10.20 -4.54
CA GLY A 137 12.44 -9.12 -5.49
C GLY A 137 11.10 -8.79 -6.14
N PHE A 138 10.87 -7.50 -6.38
CA PHE A 138 9.71 -6.99 -7.11
C PHE A 138 10.16 -5.92 -8.11
N ASN A 139 9.73 -6.07 -9.37
CA ASN A 139 9.98 -5.10 -10.41
C ASN A 139 8.69 -4.80 -11.16
N SER A 140 8.37 -3.53 -11.33
CA SER A 140 7.22 -3.08 -12.10
C SER A 140 7.58 -2.06 -13.15
N ILE A 141 6.78 -2.04 -14.20
CA ILE A 141 6.71 -1.03 -15.24
C ILE A 141 5.28 -0.53 -15.33
N ALA A 142 5.11 0.78 -15.45
CA ALA A 142 3.79 1.37 -15.64
C ALA A 142 3.79 2.35 -16.80
N VAL A 143 2.63 2.48 -17.45
CA VAL A 143 2.39 3.36 -18.60
C VAL A 143 1.27 4.32 -18.23
N ASN A 144 1.58 5.61 -18.11
CA ASN A 144 0.60 6.68 -17.91
C ASN A 144 -0.02 7.05 -19.25
N THR A 145 -1.30 6.69 -19.48
CA THR A 145 -2.00 7.00 -20.74
C THR A 145 -2.78 8.30 -20.71
N GLU A 146 -2.88 8.95 -19.55
CA GLU A 146 -3.54 10.25 -19.39
C GLU A 146 -2.70 11.42 -19.93
N LEU A 147 -1.37 11.28 -20.05
CA LEU A 147 -0.52 12.30 -20.67
C LEU A 147 -0.97 12.57 -22.10
N LYS A 148 -1.13 13.85 -22.48
CA LYS A 148 -1.59 14.29 -23.80
C LYS A 148 -0.52 15.07 -24.52
N GLU A 149 -0.46 14.96 -25.85
CA GLU A 149 0.47 15.72 -26.69
C GLU A 149 0.17 17.22 -26.66
N GLU A 150 -1.07 17.63 -26.34
CA GLU A 150 -1.47 19.03 -26.16
C GLU A 150 -0.71 19.68 -25.01
N ASP A 151 -0.49 18.94 -23.92
CA ASP A 151 0.21 19.41 -22.73
C ASP A 151 1.73 19.21 -22.84
N TYR A 152 2.15 18.21 -23.61
CA TYR A 152 3.54 17.79 -23.79
C TYR A 152 3.87 17.67 -25.28
N PRO A 153 4.27 18.77 -25.99
CA PRO A 153 4.39 18.80 -27.46
C PRO A 153 5.41 17.85 -28.09
N LYS A 154 6.22 17.15 -27.30
CA LYS A 154 7.19 16.15 -27.75
C LYS A 154 7.01 14.83 -27.02
N LEU A 155 5.76 14.52 -26.66
CA LEU A 155 5.41 13.31 -25.93
C LEU A 155 5.64 12.07 -26.80
N GLU A 156 6.63 11.28 -26.43
CA GLU A 156 6.90 9.97 -27.01
C GLU A 156 6.41 8.88 -26.05
N PHE A 157 6.36 7.63 -26.51
CA PHE A 157 5.88 6.50 -25.68
C PHE A 157 6.74 6.36 -24.42
N GLU A 158 8.04 6.51 -24.54
CA GLU A 158 9.01 6.41 -23.44
C GLU A 158 8.71 7.41 -22.31
N ASN A 159 8.21 8.60 -22.64
CA ASN A 159 7.86 9.61 -21.64
C ASN A 159 6.72 9.16 -20.72
N ARG A 160 5.89 8.22 -21.16
CA ARG A 160 4.76 7.67 -20.38
C ARG A 160 5.19 6.60 -19.37
N LEU A 161 6.45 6.15 -19.45
CA LEU A 161 6.93 5.03 -18.66
C LEU A 161 7.38 5.45 -17.27
N SER A 162 7.09 4.58 -16.31
CA SER A 162 7.67 4.62 -14.97
C SER A 162 8.02 3.22 -14.49
N PHE A 163 8.98 3.14 -13.58
CA PHE A 163 9.57 1.87 -13.13
C PHE A 163 9.72 1.86 -11.62
N ALA A 164 9.53 0.72 -10.99
CA ALA A 164 9.90 0.54 -9.59
C ALA A 164 10.58 -0.81 -9.37
N THR A 165 11.60 -0.79 -8.53
CA THR A 165 12.32 -1.97 -8.06
C THR A 165 12.33 -1.97 -6.53
N GLN A 166 11.85 -3.05 -5.92
CA GLN A 166 11.78 -3.22 -4.47
C GLN A 166 12.46 -4.53 -4.06
N ILE A 167 13.13 -4.50 -2.93
CA ILE A 167 13.58 -5.71 -2.22
C ILE A 167 12.73 -5.82 -0.97
N LEU A 168 11.81 -6.75 -0.96
CA LEU A 168 10.90 -7.02 0.15
C LEU A 168 11.58 -7.99 1.12
N ILE A 169 11.79 -7.58 2.36
CA ILE A 169 12.46 -8.37 3.40
C ILE A 169 11.49 -8.53 4.55
N SER A 170 10.92 -9.71 4.72
CA SER A 170 9.96 -9.95 5.80
C SER A 170 10.41 -11.02 6.78
N ARG A 171 9.89 -10.90 8.00
CA ARG A 171 10.01 -11.92 9.03
C ARG A 171 8.67 -12.14 9.74
N LYS A 172 8.28 -13.39 9.81
CA LYS A 172 7.24 -13.86 10.72
C LYS A 172 7.90 -14.12 12.06
N PHE A 173 7.70 -13.21 13.02
CA PHE A 173 8.28 -13.31 14.37
C PHE A 173 7.53 -14.29 15.25
N SER A 174 6.20 -14.38 15.06
CA SER A 174 5.32 -15.30 15.77
C SER A 174 4.14 -15.69 14.88
N GLU A 175 3.23 -16.52 15.38
CA GLU A 175 1.95 -16.81 14.71
C GLU A 175 1.08 -15.55 14.52
N LYS A 176 1.31 -14.53 15.33
CA LYS A 176 0.53 -13.27 15.30
C LYS A 176 1.23 -12.14 14.57
N LEU A 177 2.56 -11.99 14.72
CA LEU A 177 3.31 -10.82 14.27
C LEU A 177 4.20 -11.13 13.07
N SER A 178 4.03 -10.35 12.01
CA SER A 178 4.92 -10.30 10.85
C SER A 178 5.29 -8.84 10.54
N LEU A 179 6.55 -8.60 10.23
CA LEU A 179 7.07 -7.29 9.82
C LEU A 179 7.79 -7.41 8.49
N GLU A 180 7.83 -6.31 7.76
CA GLU A 180 8.50 -6.18 6.47
C GLU A 180 9.23 -4.84 6.34
N LEU A 181 10.37 -4.87 5.67
CA LEU A 181 11.14 -3.73 5.20
C LEU A 181 11.26 -3.82 3.68
N ALA A 182 11.06 -2.71 2.97
CA ALA A 182 11.05 -2.64 1.52
C ALA A 182 11.88 -1.45 0.99
N PRO A 183 13.23 -1.55 0.96
CA PRO A 183 14.03 -0.59 0.21
C PRO A 183 13.62 -0.60 -1.26
N THR A 184 13.42 0.61 -1.79
CA THR A 184 12.82 0.85 -3.10
C THR A 184 13.58 1.92 -3.85
N ILE A 185 13.83 1.69 -5.14
CA ILE A 185 14.19 2.69 -6.14
C ILE A 185 13.07 2.74 -7.17
N PHE A 186 12.67 3.94 -7.56
CA PHE A 186 11.68 4.12 -8.61
C PHE A 186 12.04 5.32 -9.51
N HIS A 187 11.53 5.29 -10.72
CA HIS A 187 11.85 6.28 -11.74
C HIS A 187 10.61 6.59 -12.56
N GLU A 188 10.37 7.86 -12.81
CA GLU A 188 9.32 8.37 -13.69
C GLU A 188 9.98 9.16 -14.82
N ASN A 189 9.76 8.74 -16.08
CA ASN A 189 10.36 9.42 -17.22
C ASN A 189 9.80 10.84 -17.40
N THR A 190 8.54 11.05 -17.01
CA THR A 190 7.92 12.38 -16.98
C THR A 190 7.31 12.63 -15.60
N LEU A 191 7.75 13.69 -14.94
CA LEU A 191 7.14 14.23 -13.74
C LEU A 191 6.13 15.31 -14.15
N ARG A 192 4.88 15.17 -13.68
CA ARG A 192 3.86 16.18 -13.96
C ARG A 192 4.16 17.46 -13.21
N ASP A 193 3.98 18.59 -13.88
CA ASP A 193 4.02 19.89 -13.25
C ASP A 193 2.94 20.04 -12.19
N ILE A 194 3.16 20.94 -11.23
CA ILE A 194 2.19 21.25 -10.18
C ILE A 194 1.17 22.20 -10.78
N LEU A 195 -0.10 21.80 -10.77
CA LEU A 195 -1.21 22.56 -11.33
C LEU A 195 -2.06 23.20 -10.20
N ASP A 196 -2.72 24.30 -10.51
CA ASP A 196 -3.78 24.89 -9.68
C ASP A 196 -5.15 24.21 -9.93
N GLU A 197 -6.18 24.71 -9.24
CA GLU A 197 -7.58 24.23 -9.35
C GLU A 197 -8.16 24.40 -10.78
N ASN A 198 -7.57 25.26 -11.61
CA ASN A 198 -7.97 25.51 -12.99
C ASN A 198 -7.10 24.77 -14.00
N ASN A 199 -6.26 23.81 -13.57
CA ASN A 199 -5.28 23.09 -14.38
C ASN A 199 -4.18 23.99 -15.00
N MET A 200 -3.88 25.12 -14.39
CA MET A 200 -2.78 25.99 -14.82
C MET A 200 -1.50 25.62 -14.07
N VAL A 201 -0.37 25.57 -14.78
CA VAL A 201 0.92 25.25 -14.17
C VAL A 201 1.32 26.33 -13.17
N ILE A 202 1.39 25.97 -11.87
CA ILE A 202 1.90 26.85 -10.82
C ILE A 202 3.43 26.83 -10.82
N SER A 203 4.02 25.64 -10.93
CA SER A 203 5.47 25.46 -10.96
C SER A 203 5.84 24.12 -11.61
N PRO A 204 7.05 24.00 -12.19
CA PRO A 204 7.60 22.71 -12.56
C PRO A 204 7.72 21.81 -11.33
N ASN A 205 7.58 20.51 -11.51
CA ASN A 205 7.77 19.55 -10.42
C ASN A 205 9.25 19.60 -9.95
N PRO A 206 9.54 19.91 -8.69
CA PRO A 206 10.90 20.05 -8.20
C PRO A 206 11.61 18.71 -7.97
N GLN A 207 10.89 17.58 -8.14
CA GLN A 207 11.36 16.24 -7.81
C GLN A 207 12.32 15.73 -8.90
N GLU A 208 13.30 14.91 -8.50
CA GLU A 208 14.14 14.18 -9.45
C GLU A 208 13.36 12.99 -10.04
N ASN A 209 13.66 12.64 -11.30
CA ASN A 209 13.05 11.50 -11.98
C ASN A 209 13.34 10.16 -11.26
N THR A 210 14.56 9.99 -10.73
CA THR A 210 14.96 8.83 -9.95
C THR A 210 14.83 9.12 -8.47
N GLN A 211 14.03 8.29 -7.79
CA GLN A 211 13.64 8.50 -6.42
C GLN A 211 13.89 7.26 -5.58
N TYR A 212 14.13 7.47 -4.28
CA TYR A 212 14.47 6.42 -3.32
C TYR A 212 13.49 6.46 -2.15
N ALA A 213 13.10 5.28 -1.69
CA ALA A 213 12.19 5.15 -0.55
C ALA A 213 12.50 3.91 0.28
N ILE A 214 12.05 3.91 1.53
CA ILE A 214 12.03 2.73 2.40
C ILE A 214 10.61 2.53 2.91
N GLY A 215 10.01 1.41 2.50
CA GLY A 215 8.75 0.94 3.04
C GLY A 215 8.95 0.14 4.32
N ILE A 216 8.04 0.33 5.28
CA ILE A 216 7.94 -0.48 6.50
C ILE A 216 6.50 -0.95 6.59
N GLY A 217 6.30 -2.25 6.76
CA GLY A 217 4.98 -2.84 6.85
C GLY A 217 4.87 -3.83 8.00
N GLY A 218 3.67 -3.98 8.52
CA GLY A 218 3.40 -4.90 9.60
C GLY A 218 2.00 -5.49 9.53
N ARG A 219 1.90 -6.72 10.01
CA ARG A 219 0.65 -7.43 10.19
C ARG A 219 0.59 -8.02 11.59
N TYR A 220 -0.55 -7.79 12.28
CA TYR A 220 -0.87 -8.44 13.54
C TYR A 220 -2.17 -9.24 13.41
N LYS A 221 -2.09 -10.55 13.60
CA LYS A 221 -3.23 -11.47 13.55
C LYS A 221 -4.06 -11.35 14.81
N LEU A 222 -5.29 -10.85 14.70
CA LEU A 222 -6.23 -10.68 15.81
C LEU A 222 -6.97 -11.97 16.11
N THR A 223 -7.44 -12.67 15.06
CA THR A 223 -8.13 -13.96 15.15
C THR A 223 -7.68 -14.85 13.99
N LYS A 224 -8.25 -16.06 13.87
CA LYS A 224 -7.97 -16.95 12.72
C LYS A 224 -8.27 -16.28 11.36
N ARG A 225 -9.26 -15.37 11.31
CA ARG A 225 -9.73 -14.74 10.08
C ARG A 225 -9.34 -13.26 9.98
N TRP A 226 -9.21 -12.55 11.10
CA TRP A 226 -8.95 -11.12 11.12
C TRP A 226 -7.47 -10.82 11.37
N SER A 227 -6.93 -9.87 10.62
CA SER A 227 -5.60 -9.29 10.86
C SER A 227 -5.69 -7.77 10.79
N PHE A 228 -4.87 -7.10 11.59
CA PHE A 228 -4.60 -5.68 11.52
C PHE A 228 -3.32 -5.46 10.71
N ASN A 229 -3.32 -4.53 9.79
CA ASN A 229 -2.19 -4.19 8.92
C ASN A 229 -1.89 -2.70 8.97
N VAL A 230 -0.62 -2.38 8.86
CA VAL A 230 -0.13 -1.01 8.72
C VAL A 230 1.04 -1.00 7.76
N ASP A 231 1.11 0.00 6.90
CA ASP A 231 2.30 0.31 6.12
C ASP A 231 2.59 1.82 6.08
N TYR A 232 3.87 2.13 5.99
CA TYR A 232 4.40 3.49 5.87
C TYR A 232 5.59 3.47 4.92
N VAL A 233 5.71 4.50 4.09
CA VAL A 233 6.87 4.66 3.22
C VAL A 233 7.54 6.00 3.47
N ALA A 234 8.81 5.96 3.85
CA ALA A 234 9.67 7.13 3.94
C ALA A 234 10.33 7.37 2.58
N HIS A 235 10.02 8.48 1.94
CA HIS A 235 10.68 8.92 0.72
C HIS A 235 11.99 9.64 1.09
N LEU A 236 13.12 9.21 0.54
CA LEU A 236 14.45 9.60 1.03
C LEU A 236 15.05 10.85 0.38
N ASN A 237 14.74 11.08 -0.91
CA ASN A 237 15.23 12.25 -1.66
C ASN A 237 14.08 13.15 -2.14
N ARG A 238 13.03 13.29 -1.32
CA ARG A 238 11.93 14.20 -1.62
C ARG A 238 12.43 15.64 -1.64
N ALA A 239 12.09 16.39 -2.68
CA ALA A 239 12.40 17.80 -2.78
C ALA A 239 11.69 18.58 -1.65
N SER A 240 12.35 19.58 -1.08
CA SER A 240 11.83 20.38 0.05
C SER A 240 10.54 21.11 -0.29
N GLU A 241 10.36 21.50 -1.54
CA GLU A 241 9.20 22.25 -2.06
C GLU A 241 8.10 21.31 -2.60
N SER A 242 8.28 19.98 -2.47
CA SER A 242 7.32 19.01 -2.96
C SER A 242 6.00 19.09 -2.18
N ILE A 243 4.86 19.10 -2.90
CA ILE A 243 3.53 19.03 -2.32
C ILE A 243 3.21 17.62 -1.80
N TYR A 244 3.93 16.61 -2.28
CA TYR A 244 3.68 15.22 -1.95
C TYR A 244 4.08 14.85 -0.52
N LYS A 245 3.38 13.89 0.05
CA LYS A 245 3.55 13.38 1.41
C LYS A 245 4.01 11.92 1.40
N ASN A 246 4.46 11.45 2.54
CA ASN A 246 4.76 10.04 2.73
C ASN A 246 3.45 9.24 2.89
N PRO A 247 3.27 8.15 2.14
CA PRO A 247 2.09 7.30 2.30
C PRO A 247 2.12 6.58 3.64
N LEU A 248 0.98 6.62 4.32
CA LEU A 248 0.68 5.87 5.53
C LEU A 248 -0.69 5.21 5.35
N SER A 249 -0.79 3.94 5.66
CA SER A 249 -2.03 3.19 5.56
C SER A 249 -2.25 2.32 6.78
N ILE A 250 -3.51 2.20 7.20
CA ILE A 250 -3.94 1.37 8.32
C ILE A 250 -5.17 0.59 7.87
N GLY A 251 -5.19 -0.72 8.10
CA GLY A 251 -6.30 -1.54 7.63
C GLY A 251 -6.49 -2.84 8.36
N PHE A 252 -7.52 -3.54 7.93
CA PHE A 252 -7.89 -4.86 8.43
C PHE A 252 -8.10 -5.81 7.25
N ASP A 253 -7.63 -7.05 7.40
CA ASP A 253 -7.93 -8.15 6.49
C ASP A 253 -8.96 -9.07 7.13
N LEU A 254 -9.94 -9.47 6.33
CA LEU A 254 -10.87 -10.57 6.64
C LEU A 254 -10.67 -11.70 5.62
N GLU A 255 -10.23 -12.86 6.08
CA GLU A 255 -10.06 -14.05 5.28
C GLU A 255 -11.31 -14.95 5.35
N THR A 256 -11.86 -15.28 4.17
CA THR A 256 -13.02 -16.17 4.04
C THR A 256 -12.76 -17.18 2.93
N GLY A 257 -12.23 -18.37 3.25
CA GLY A 257 -12.17 -19.56 2.40
C GLY A 257 -11.96 -19.37 0.89
N GLY A 258 -10.99 -18.58 0.44
CA GLY A 258 -10.71 -18.29 -0.98
C GLY A 258 -10.82 -16.81 -1.35
N HIS A 259 -11.28 -15.97 -0.42
CA HIS A 259 -11.29 -14.53 -0.59
C HIS A 259 -10.55 -13.86 0.58
N VAL A 260 -9.87 -12.75 0.28
CA VAL A 260 -9.36 -11.81 1.29
C VAL A 260 -9.96 -10.45 1.02
N PHE A 261 -10.69 -9.94 2.00
CA PHE A 261 -11.22 -8.58 2.01
C PHE A 261 -10.28 -7.72 2.84
N GLN A 262 -9.69 -6.72 2.22
CA GLN A 262 -8.89 -5.71 2.91
C GLN A 262 -9.67 -4.40 2.96
N MET A 263 -9.93 -3.87 4.14
CA MET A 263 -10.53 -2.56 4.36
C MET A 263 -9.50 -1.68 5.05
N HIS A 264 -9.32 -0.44 4.58
CA HIS A 264 -8.25 0.41 5.09
C HIS A 264 -8.55 1.88 4.91
N PHE A 265 -7.80 2.69 5.65
CA PHE A 265 -7.63 4.12 5.45
C PHE A 265 -6.20 4.39 5.00
N THR A 266 -6.06 5.29 4.02
CA THR A 266 -4.77 5.66 3.43
C THR A 266 -4.82 7.09 2.91
N ASN A 267 -3.70 7.80 2.98
CA ASN A 267 -3.57 9.11 2.34
C ASN A 267 -3.12 9.03 0.86
N ALA A 268 -2.91 7.80 0.34
CA ALA A 268 -2.55 7.57 -1.05
C ALA A 268 -3.77 7.09 -1.85
N THR A 269 -4.12 7.80 -2.92
CA THR A 269 -5.21 7.43 -3.83
C THR A 269 -4.74 6.59 -5.02
N ALA A 270 -3.47 6.70 -5.41
CA ALA A 270 -2.83 5.84 -6.41
C ALA A 270 -2.58 4.43 -5.86
N MET A 271 -2.67 3.40 -6.73
CA MET A 271 -2.54 2.00 -6.35
C MET A 271 -1.38 1.27 -7.05
N HIS A 272 -0.80 1.86 -8.11
CA HIS A 272 0.44 1.40 -8.74
C HIS A 272 1.67 2.00 -8.02
N GLU A 273 2.83 1.38 -8.17
CA GLU A 273 3.99 1.64 -7.32
C GLU A 273 4.48 3.08 -7.36
N THR A 274 4.81 3.61 -8.54
CA THR A 274 5.34 4.98 -8.65
C THR A 274 4.31 6.03 -8.20
N GLY A 275 3.02 5.77 -8.41
CA GLY A 275 1.96 6.67 -7.99
C GLY A 275 1.86 6.80 -6.46
N TYR A 276 1.72 5.69 -5.71
CA TYR A 276 1.61 5.80 -4.26
C TYR A 276 2.94 6.18 -3.58
N LEU A 277 4.08 5.78 -4.14
CA LEU A 277 5.40 6.12 -3.60
C LEU A 277 5.74 7.61 -3.76
N GLY A 278 5.50 8.16 -4.96
CA GLY A 278 5.95 9.49 -5.37
C GLY A 278 4.88 10.58 -5.31
N GLN A 279 3.60 10.23 -5.52
CA GLN A 279 2.54 11.20 -5.83
C GLN A 279 1.40 11.22 -4.78
N THR A 280 1.65 10.75 -3.57
CA THR A 280 0.68 10.84 -2.46
C THR A 280 0.54 12.30 -2.00
N VAL A 281 -0.66 12.87 -2.03
CA VAL A 281 -0.92 14.27 -1.66
C VAL A 281 -1.57 14.42 -0.28
N GLY A 282 -2.27 13.42 0.21
CA GLY A 282 -3.05 13.53 1.45
C GLY A 282 -2.19 13.73 2.70
N ASP A 283 -2.68 14.56 3.62
CA ASP A 283 -2.08 14.83 4.92
C ASP A 283 -3.00 14.30 6.04
N TRP A 284 -2.56 13.27 6.76
CA TRP A 284 -3.31 12.69 7.87
C TRP A 284 -3.67 13.71 8.95
N GLY A 285 -2.80 14.71 9.17
CA GLY A 285 -3.03 15.77 10.17
C GLY A 285 -4.18 16.70 9.82
N LYS A 286 -4.55 16.77 8.56
CA LYS A 286 -5.66 17.58 8.04
C LYS A 286 -6.95 16.79 7.79
N GLY A 287 -6.92 15.45 7.95
CA GLY A 287 -8.04 14.59 7.58
C GLY A 287 -8.05 14.18 6.11
N GLU A 288 -6.99 14.48 5.35
CA GLU A 288 -6.84 14.13 3.95
C GLU A 288 -6.41 12.66 3.81
N PHE A 289 -7.28 11.75 4.22
CA PHE A 289 -7.13 10.31 4.03
C PHE A 289 -8.43 9.71 3.50
N ALA A 290 -8.31 8.69 2.70
CA ALA A 290 -9.39 8.02 2.00
C ALA A 290 -9.69 6.66 2.62
N PHE A 291 -10.97 6.27 2.63
CA PHE A 291 -11.34 4.88 2.78
C PHE A 291 -10.99 4.13 1.49
N GLY A 292 -10.60 2.88 1.61
CA GLY A 292 -10.36 2.00 0.48
C GLY A 292 -10.58 0.54 0.84
N PHE A 293 -10.72 -0.29 -0.20
CA PHE A 293 -10.75 -1.74 -0.02
C PHE A 293 -10.05 -2.44 -1.18
N ASN A 294 -9.56 -3.65 -0.90
CA ASN A 294 -9.12 -4.59 -1.91
C ASN A 294 -9.92 -5.88 -1.74
N LEU A 295 -10.55 -6.33 -2.80
CA LEU A 295 -11.21 -7.63 -2.88
C LEU A 295 -10.32 -8.57 -3.70
N VAL A 296 -9.80 -9.59 -3.04
CA VAL A 296 -8.92 -10.60 -3.65
C VAL A 296 -9.67 -11.91 -3.78
N ARG A 297 -9.74 -12.44 -4.99
CA ARG A 297 -10.29 -13.78 -5.27
C ARG A 297 -9.24 -14.64 -5.94
N VAL A 298 -9.14 -15.90 -5.48
CA VAL A 298 -8.26 -16.94 -6.02
C VAL A 298 -9.11 -17.96 -6.79
N PHE A 299 -8.64 -18.41 -7.94
CA PHE A 299 -9.26 -19.42 -8.81
C PHE A 299 -8.31 -20.59 -9.02
#